data_60bf855a5094fd295b934f86d29684e8
#
_entry.id   60bf855a5094fd295b934f86d29684e8
#
_cell.length_a   1.000
_cell.length_b   1.000
_cell.length_c   1.000
_cell.angle_alpha   90.00
_cell.angle_beta   90.00
_cell.angle_gamma   90.00
#
_symmetry.space_group_name_H-M   'P 1'
#
loop_
_entity.id
_entity.type
_entity.pdbx_description
1 polymer ?
#
loop_
_entity_poly.entity_id
_entity_poly.type
_entity_poly.pdbx_seq_one_letter_code
_entity_poly.pdbx_strand_id
1 'polypeptide(L)'
;MCFRFLDKCMGLIRMILIRLKNSDRISIGSGFSLRKGVIFRIKKTGRIIIGNNVFFNNYCTLSSIGEITIGNDCIFGEGVRIYDHNHRYCCSNIPIYEQGYKVKPVIIGDNCWIGSNVVILPGATIGDNSVIGAGVVVYGRIPEDSVVKNIQELQIDKIERGSYSAH
;
A
#
# COMPACT_ATOMS: atom_id res chain seq x y z
N MET A 1 2.01 27.80 10.55
CA MET A 1 0.55 27.63 10.39
C MET A 1 0.12 27.54 8.91
N CYS A 2 0.71 28.30 8.00
CA CYS A 2 0.41 28.34 6.57
C CYS A 2 0.69 27.01 5.81
N PHE A 3 1.80 26.30 6.09
CA PHE A 3 2.16 25.05 5.43
C PHE A 3 1.14 23.91 5.62
N ARG A 4 0.56 23.77 6.83
CA ARG A 4 -0.46 22.72 7.11
C ARG A 4 -1.78 22.97 6.37
N PHE A 5 -2.10 24.23 6.09
CA PHE A 5 -3.31 24.61 5.33
C PHE A 5 -3.15 24.28 3.85
N LEU A 6 -1.99 24.63 3.26
CA LEU A 6 -1.65 24.31 1.86
C LEU A 6 -1.64 22.79 1.60
N ASP A 7 -1.08 21.99 2.51
CA ASP A 7 -1.07 20.53 2.37
C ASP A 7 -2.50 19.95 2.40
N LYS A 8 -3.39 20.47 3.24
CA LYS A 8 -4.80 20.08 3.28
C LYS A 8 -5.55 20.43 1.98
N CYS A 9 -5.34 21.65 1.47
CA CYS A 9 -5.96 22.09 0.21
C CYS A 9 -5.47 21.25 -0.97
N MET A 10 -4.17 20.98 -1.04
CA MET A 10 -3.58 20.11 -2.08
C MET A 10 -4.08 18.66 -1.97
N GLY A 11 -4.28 18.16 -0.76
CA GLY A 11 -4.88 16.84 -0.52
C GLY A 11 -6.31 16.76 -1.05
N LEU A 12 -7.13 17.79 -0.79
CA LEU A 12 -8.50 17.88 -1.29
C LEU A 12 -8.58 17.93 -2.82
N ILE A 13 -7.73 18.73 -3.45
CA ILE A 13 -7.65 18.81 -4.93
C ILE A 13 -7.28 17.45 -5.52
N ARG A 14 -6.29 16.75 -4.96
CA ARG A 14 -5.89 15.40 -5.38
C ARG A 14 -7.05 14.41 -5.26
N MET A 15 -7.78 14.44 -4.15
CA MET A 15 -8.96 13.59 -3.93
C MET A 15 -10.04 13.83 -4.98
N ILE A 16 -10.34 15.09 -5.31
CA ILE A 16 -11.29 15.45 -6.36
C ILE A 16 -10.84 14.90 -7.71
N LEU A 17 -9.58 15.09 -8.08
CA LEU A 17 -9.02 14.57 -9.33
C LEU A 17 -9.06 13.03 -9.42
N ILE A 18 -8.81 12.33 -8.31
CA ILE A 18 -8.91 10.87 -8.24
C ILE A 18 -10.36 10.43 -8.47
N ARG A 19 -11.34 11.08 -7.82
CA ARG A 19 -12.75 10.79 -8.00
C ARG A 19 -13.21 11.06 -9.43
N LEU A 20 -12.86 12.20 -10.02
CA LEU A 20 -13.25 12.56 -11.38
C LEU A 20 -12.68 11.58 -12.42
N LYS A 21 -11.45 11.13 -12.23
CA LYS A 21 -10.79 10.18 -13.16
C LYS A 21 -11.31 8.75 -13.06
N ASN A 22 -11.88 8.36 -11.92
CA ASN A 22 -12.25 6.97 -11.62
C ASN A 22 -13.64 6.87 -10.96
N SER A 23 -14.59 7.73 -11.31
CA SER A 23 -15.88 7.90 -10.62
C SER A 23 -16.64 6.59 -10.36
N ASP A 24 -16.55 5.63 -11.30
CA ASP A 24 -17.31 4.38 -11.23
C ASP A 24 -16.54 3.23 -10.55
N ARG A 25 -15.25 3.45 -10.24
CA ARG A 25 -14.33 2.39 -9.78
C ARG A 25 -13.66 2.68 -8.45
N ILE A 26 -13.88 3.86 -7.90
CA ILE A 26 -13.38 4.23 -6.58
C ILE A 26 -14.50 4.76 -5.71
N SER A 27 -14.69 4.13 -4.54
CA SER A 27 -15.57 4.62 -3.48
C SER A 27 -14.71 5.06 -2.30
N ILE A 28 -14.95 6.26 -1.78
CA ILE A 28 -14.19 6.82 -0.67
C ILE A 28 -15.17 7.44 0.32
N GLY A 29 -15.10 6.99 1.56
CA GLY A 29 -15.89 7.47 2.68
C GLY A 29 -15.55 8.90 3.11
N SER A 30 -16.20 9.34 4.17
CA SER A 30 -15.96 10.65 4.80
C SER A 30 -14.65 10.66 5.60
N GLY A 31 -14.11 11.84 5.88
CA GLY A 31 -12.89 11.98 6.70
C GLY A 31 -11.61 11.45 6.05
N PHE A 32 -11.67 11.02 4.79
CA PHE A 32 -10.49 10.55 4.05
C PHE A 32 -9.47 11.67 3.85
N SER A 33 -8.19 11.33 4.05
CA SER A 33 -7.10 12.26 3.80
C SER A 33 -5.85 11.57 3.26
N LEU A 34 -5.07 12.28 2.47
CA LEU A 34 -3.83 11.77 1.87
C LEU A 34 -2.76 12.86 1.78
N ARG A 35 -1.50 12.42 1.82
CA ARG A 35 -0.33 13.28 1.60
C ARG A 35 0.16 13.20 0.14
N LYS A 36 1.31 13.81 -0.13
CA LYS A 36 1.88 13.90 -1.48
C LYS A 36 2.30 12.52 -2.01
N GLY A 37 2.25 12.35 -3.33
CA GLY A 37 2.77 11.17 -4.02
C GLY A 37 1.93 9.89 -3.84
N VAL A 38 0.72 9.98 -3.27
CA VAL A 38 -0.19 8.83 -3.23
C VAL A 38 -0.76 8.57 -4.63
N ILE A 39 -0.67 7.32 -5.08
CA ILE A 39 -1.02 6.89 -6.44
C ILE A 39 -2.10 5.81 -6.39
N PHE A 40 -3.19 6.04 -7.13
CA PHE A 40 -4.21 5.03 -7.39
C PHE A 40 -4.11 4.61 -8.86
N ARG A 41 -3.74 3.34 -9.10
CA ARG A 41 -3.67 2.71 -10.42
C ARG A 41 -4.83 1.72 -10.55
N ILE A 42 -5.90 2.12 -11.23
CA ILE A 42 -7.09 1.29 -11.39
C ILE A 42 -7.21 0.93 -12.87
N LYS A 43 -7.04 -0.35 -13.19
CA LYS A 43 -7.24 -0.88 -14.56
C LYS A 43 -8.72 -1.12 -14.82
N LYS A 44 -9.09 -1.48 -16.08
CA LYS A 44 -10.49 -1.54 -16.55
C LYS A 44 -11.47 -2.26 -15.62
N THR A 45 -11.08 -3.37 -15.01
CA THR A 45 -11.92 -4.16 -14.10
C THR A 45 -11.65 -3.89 -12.62
N GLY A 46 -10.63 -3.08 -12.32
CA GLY A 46 -10.22 -2.78 -10.95
C GLY A 46 -11.22 -1.92 -10.21
N ARG A 47 -11.36 -2.17 -8.91
CA ARG A 47 -12.15 -1.38 -7.97
C ARG A 47 -11.36 -1.14 -6.70
N ILE A 48 -11.53 0.05 -6.11
CA ILE A 48 -10.99 0.38 -4.79
C ILE A 48 -12.11 0.95 -3.94
N ILE A 49 -12.32 0.36 -2.77
CA ILE A 49 -13.33 0.77 -1.79
C ILE A 49 -12.58 1.18 -0.52
N ILE A 50 -12.80 2.39 -0.04
CA ILE A 50 -12.16 2.94 1.15
C ILE A 50 -13.25 3.45 2.08
N GLY A 51 -13.22 3.02 3.32
CA GLY A 51 -14.13 3.43 4.38
C GLY A 51 -13.91 4.87 4.85
N ASN A 52 -14.48 5.18 6.01
CA ASN A 52 -14.40 6.51 6.62
C ASN A 52 -13.09 6.69 7.40
N ASN A 53 -12.66 7.97 7.57
CA ASN A 53 -11.52 8.37 8.41
C ASN A 53 -10.19 7.68 8.04
N VAL A 54 -9.99 7.32 6.78
CA VAL A 54 -8.76 6.65 6.33
C VAL A 54 -7.70 7.68 5.94
N PHE A 55 -6.48 7.47 6.44
CA PHE A 55 -5.33 8.35 6.17
C PHE A 55 -4.20 7.62 5.46
N PHE A 56 -3.72 8.18 4.34
CA PHE A 56 -2.50 7.74 3.65
C PHE A 56 -1.38 8.77 3.78
N ASN A 57 -0.23 8.34 4.30
CA ASN A 57 0.99 9.13 4.33
C ASN A 57 1.64 9.20 2.92
N ASN A 58 2.81 9.81 2.81
CA ASN A 58 3.47 10.08 1.53
C ASN A 58 3.77 8.81 0.73
N TYR A 59 3.68 8.91 -0.60
CA TYR A 59 4.17 7.93 -1.58
C TYR A 59 3.55 6.53 -1.48
N CYS A 60 2.34 6.41 -0.96
CA CYS A 60 1.61 5.15 -1.00
C CYS A 60 1.10 4.84 -2.41
N THR A 61 1.03 3.56 -2.75
CA THR A 61 0.52 3.10 -4.05
C THR A 61 -0.51 2.00 -3.85
N LEU A 62 -1.69 2.19 -4.44
CA LEU A 62 -2.72 1.16 -4.56
C LEU A 62 -2.88 0.82 -6.05
N SER A 63 -2.68 -0.45 -6.41
CA SER A 63 -2.79 -0.90 -7.80
C SER A 63 -3.79 -2.05 -7.90
N SER A 64 -4.93 -1.79 -8.55
CA SER A 64 -6.04 -2.72 -8.63
C SER A 64 -6.38 -3.10 -10.07
N ILE A 65 -6.58 -4.40 -10.28
CA ILE A 65 -7.20 -5.01 -11.47
C ILE A 65 -8.50 -5.71 -11.07
N GLY A 66 -8.59 -6.22 -9.86
CA GLY A 66 -9.77 -6.83 -9.23
C GLY A 66 -10.39 -5.91 -8.21
N GLU A 67 -10.10 -6.15 -6.92
CA GLU A 67 -10.65 -5.34 -5.84
C GLU A 67 -9.67 -5.16 -4.67
N ILE A 68 -9.60 -3.93 -4.17
CA ILE A 68 -8.96 -3.58 -2.90
C ILE A 68 -10.02 -2.93 -2.02
N THR A 69 -10.29 -3.53 -0.86
CA THR A 69 -11.23 -3.01 0.14
C THR A 69 -10.48 -2.65 1.41
N ILE A 70 -10.72 -1.45 1.93
CA ILE A 70 -10.15 -0.91 3.17
C ILE A 70 -11.31 -0.43 4.03
N GLY A 71 -11.35 -0.89 5.27
CA GLY A 71 -12.34 -0.51 6.25
C GLY A 71 -12.19 0.93 6.76
N ASN A 72 -12.83 1.21 7.88
CA ASN A 72 -12.85 2.53 8.52
C ASN A 72 -11.64 2.73 9.43
N ASP A 73 -11.33 3.98 9.75
CA ASP A 73 -10.37 4.39 10.79
C ASP A 73 -8.94 3.83 10.60
N CYS A 74 -8.54 3.55 9.36
CA CYS A 74 -7.24 2.99 9.03
C CYS A 74 -6.19 4.07 8.78
N ILE A 75 -4.96 3.81 9.24
CA ILE A 75 -3.82 4.69 9.00
C ILE A 75 -2.69 3.96 8.29
N PHE A 76 -2.14 4.58 7.24
CA PHE A 76 -1.08 4.02 6.42
C PHE A 76 0.18 4.89 6.53
N GLY A 77 1.30 4.27 6.92
CA GLY A 77 2.64 4.87 6.92
C GLY A 77 3.14 5.23 5.52
N GLU A 78 4.31 5.83 5.46
CA GLU A 78 4.91 6.22 4.18
C GLU A 78 5.28 5.01 3.32
N GLY A 79 5.13 5.14 1.99
CA GLY A 79 5.61 4.15 1.04
C GLY A 79 4.88 2.81 1.07
N VAL A 80 3.69 2.72 1.68
CA VAL A 80 2.87 1.50 1.65
C VAL A 80 2.44 1.18 0.23
N ARG A 81 2.54 -0.10 -0.16
CA ARG A 81 2.15 -0.59 -1.49
C ARG A 81 1.15 -1.72 -1.36
N ILE A 82 0.03 -1.60 -2.08
CA ILE A 82 -1.05 -2.58 -2.07
C ILE A 82 -1.32 -3.04 -3.50
N TYR A 83 -1.23 -4.35 -3.73
CA TYR A 83 -1.45 -4.99 -5.03
C TYR A 83 -2.45 -6.12 -4.89
N ASP A 84 -3.46 -6.17 -5.75
CA ASP A 84 -4.42 -7.27 -5.85
C ASP A 84 -4.08 -8.26 -6.96
N HIS A 85 -2.93 -8.10 -7.61
CA HIS A 85 -2.53 -8.91 -8.76
C HIS A 85 -1.03 -9.10 -8.87
N ASN A 86 -0.64 -10.23 -9.47
CA ASN A 86 0.71 -10.54 -9.91
C ASN A 86 0.69 -10.97 -11.38
N HIS A 87 1.81 -10.82 -12.08
CA HIS A 87 1.95 -11.44 -13.41
C HIS A 87 1.88 -12.96 -13.32
N ARG A 88 1.31 -13.59 -14.35
CA ARG A 88 1.45 -15.04 -14.58
C ARG A 88 2.83 -15.30 -15.17
N TYR A 89 3.40 -16.45 -14.80
CA TYR A 89 4.75 -16.89 -15.23
C TYR A 89 4.81 -18.40 -15.47
N CYS A 90 3.69 -19.02 -15.80
CA CYS A 90 3.57 -20.48 -15.94
C CYS A 90 3.97 -21.02 -17.31
N CYS A 91 4.08 -20.16 -18.34
CA CYS A 91 4.37 -20.58 -19.70
C CYS A 91 5.78 -20.15 -20.11
N SER A 92 6.65 -21.13 -20.46
CA SER A 92 8.05 -20.87 -20.81
C SER A 92 8.26 -20.29 -22.22
N ASN A 93 7.28 -20.48 -23.12
CA ASN A 93 7.32 -20.03 -24.51
C ASN A 93 6.63 -18.69 -24.77
N ILE A 94 6.13 -18.03 -23.73
CA ILE A 94 5.47 -16.73 -23.81
C ILE A 94 6.15 -15.77 -22.83
N PRO A 95 6.53 -14.55 -23.24
CA PRO A 95 7.08 -13.53 -22.33
C PRO A 95 6.14 -13.27 -21.16
N ILE A 96 6.69 -13.10 -19.94
CA ILE A 96 5.89 -12.94 -18.72
C ILE A 96 4.87 -11.79 -18.84
N TYR A 97 5.22 -10.68 -19.49
CA TYR A 97 4.32 -9.53 -19.64
C TYR A 97 3.10 -9.82 -20.54
N GLU A 98 3.17 -10.83 -21.39
CA GLU A 98 2.06 -11.26 -22.26
C GLU A 98 1.16 -12.31 -21.59
N GLN A 99 1.61 -12.99 -20.53
CA GLN A 99 0.84 -14.05 -19.87
C GLN A 99 -0.34 -13.54 -19.04
N GLY A 100 -0.50 -12.22 -18.92
CA GLY A 100 -1.57 -11.60 -18.14
C GLY A 100 -1.34 -11.65 -16.63
N TYR A 101 -2.43 -11.67 -15.84
CA TYR A 101 -2.36 -11.50 -14.40
C TYR A 101 -3.12 -12.60 -13.66
N LYS A 102 -2.62 -12.93 -12.46
CA LYS A 102 -3.35 -13.67 -11.44
C LYS A 102 -3.88 -12.65 -10.43
N VAL A 103 -5.20 -12.51 -10.35
CA VAL A 103 -5.87 -11.52 -9.52
C VAL A 103 -6.47 -12.19 -8.29
N LYS A 104 -6.27 -11.60 -7.11
CA LYS A 104 -6.90 -11.99 -5.85
C LYS A 104 -7.20 -10.73 -5.05
N PRO A 105 -8.42 -10.54 -4.52
CA PRO A 105 -8.79 -9.35 -3.79
C PRO A 105 -7.90 -9.17 -2.54
N VAL A 106 -7.73 -7.92 -2.14
CA VAL A 106 -7.11 -7.54 -0.87
C VAL A 106 -8.17 -6.92 0.02
N ILE A 107 -8.23 -7.37 1.27
CA ILE A 107 -9.18 -6.90 2.26
C ILE A 107 -8.42 -6.45 3.51
N ILE A 108 -8.66 -5.22 3.95
CA ILE A 108 -8.15 -4.66 5.20
C ILE A 108 -9.36 -4.24 6.01
N GLY A 109 -9.47 -4.74 7.22
CA GLY A 109 -10.55 -4.46 8.16
C GLY A 109 -10.51 -3.04 8.72
N ASP A 110 -11.32 -2.82 9.74
CA ASP A 110 -11.43 -1.53 10.43
C ASP A 110 -10.28 -1.32 11.43
N ASN A 111 -9.98 -0.05 11.74
CA ASN A 111 -9.04 0.35 12.78
C ASN A 111 -7.65 -0.30 12.66
N CYS A 112 -7.11 -0.39 11.45
CA CYS A 112 -5.81 -0.98 11.19
C CYS A 112 -4.71 0.07 11.07
N TRP A 113 -3.54 -0.22 11.67
CA TRP A 113 -2.32 0.56 11.46
C TRP A 113 -1.33 -0.21 10.58
N ILE A 114 -1.07 0.31 9.39
CA ILE A 114 -0.11 -0.24 8.45
C ILE A 114 1.17 0.62 8.49
N GLY A 115 2.25 0.04 8.98
CA GLY A 115 3.55 0.71 9.12
C GLY A 115 4.18 1.10 7.78
N SER A 116 5.22 1.93 7.84
CA SER A 116 5.91 2.42 6.64
C SER A 116 6.57 1.31 5.85
N ASN A 117 6.58 1.46 4.51
CA ASN A 117 7.17 0.52 3.56
C ASN A 117 6.60 -0.91 3.62
N VAL A 118 5.41 -1.08 4.17
CA VAL A 118 4.68 -2.36 4.11
C VAL A 118 4.24 -2.62 2.68
N VAL A 119 4.36 -3.87 2.24
CA VAL A 119 3.86 -4.35 0.95
C VAL A 119 2.75 -5.36 1.21
N ILE A 120 1.54 -5.09 0.70
CA ILE A 120 0.39 -6.00 0.81
C ILE A 120 0.16 -6.67 -0.54
N LEU A 121 0.27 -8.01 -0.55
CA LEU A 121 0.23 -8.84 -1.74
C LEU A 121 -1.17 -9.36 -2.06
N PRO A 122 -1.41 -9.83 -3.30
CA PRO A 122 -2.70 -10.33 -3.74
C PRO A 122 -3.25 -11.46 -2.88
N GLY A 123 -4.49 -11.32 -2.44
CA GLY A 123 -5.18 -12.28 -1.58
C GLY A 123 -4.91 -12.11 -0.10
N ALA A 124 -4.22 -11.05 0.30
CA ALA A 124 -4.06 -10.73 1.72
C ALA A 124 -5.39 -10.27 2.33
N THR A 125 -5.66 -10.76 3.54
CA THR A 125 -6.77 -10.32 4.38
C THR A 125 -6.22 -9.94 5.75
N ILE A 126 -6.45 -8.71 6.18
CA ILE A 126 -6.04 -8.20 7.49
C ILE A 126 -7.32 -7.95 8.29
N GLY A 127 -7.46 -8.63 9.43
CA GLY A 127 -8.59 -8.47 10.34
C GLY A 127 -8.54 -7.14 11.08
N ASP A 128 -9.67 -6.78 11.69
CA ASP A 128 -9.85 -5.52 12.40
C ASP A 128 -8.84 -5.34 13.55
N ASN A 129 -8.61 -4.09 13.94
CA ASN A 129 -7.75 -3.71 15.07
C ASN A 129 -6.30 -4.21 14.94
N SER A 130 -5.81 -4.46 13.75
CA SER A 130 -4.48 -5.06 13.53
C SER A 130 -3.41 -4.02 13.25
N VAL A 131 -2.19 -4.32 13.72
CA VAL A 131 -1.00 -3.49 13.49
C VAL A 131 0.01 -4.27 12.66
N ILE A 132 0.41 -3.70 11.52
CA ILE A 132 1.45 -4.26 10.66
C ILE A 132 2.69 -3.40 10.80
N GLY A 133 3.76 -3.96 11.34
CA GLY A 133 5.04 -3.28 11.54
C GLY A 133 5.67 -2.83 10.23
N ALA A 134 6.55 -1.83 10.31
CA ALA A 134 7.24 -1.30 9.13
C ALA A 134 8.06 -2.36 8.38
N GLY A 135 8.09 -2.28 7.05
CA GLY A 135 8.87 -3.17 6.18
C GLY A 135 8.31 -4.59 6.04
N VAL A 136 7.17 -4.90 6.66
CA VAL A 136 6.55 -6.23 6.55
C VAL A 136 5.97 -6.44 5.15
N VAL A 137 6.13 -7.65 4.61
CA VAL A 137 5.42 -8.12 3.42
C VAL A 137 4.27 -9.02 3.85
N VAL A 138 3.03 -8.57 3.62
CA VAL A 138 1.80 -9.27 4.03
C VAL A 138 1.29 -10.14 2.89
N TYR A 139 1.04 -11.40 3.20
CA TYR A 139 0.35 -12.36 2.33
C TYR A 139 -0.53 -13.29 3.18
N GLY A 140 -1.60 -13.82 2.59
CA GLY A 140 -2.53 -14.68 3.31
C GLY A 140 -3.39 -13.93 4.33
N ARG A 141 -3.82 -14.61 5.38
CA ARG A 141 -4.74 -14.08 6.37
C ARG A 141 -4.01 -13.71 7.67
N ILE A 142 -4.21 -12.47 8.10
CA ILE A 142 -3.89 -11.97 9.44
C ILE A 142 -5.21 -11.90 10.22
N PRO A 143 -5.33 -12.58 11.38
CA PRO A 143 -6.52 -12.48 12.22
C PRO A 143 -6.72 -11.05 12.76
N GLU A 144 -7.93 -10.77 13.24
CA GLU A 144 -8.21 -9.55 14.01
C GLU A 144 -7.35 -9.47 15.28
N ASP A 145 -7.20 -8.27 15.83
CA ASP A 145 -6.45 -7.99 17.07
C ASP A 145 -4.98 -8.46 17.04
N SER A 146 -4.37 -8.46 15.86
CA SER A 146 -3.00 -8.97 15.63
C SER A 146 -1.96 -7.88 15.53
N VAL A 147 -0.74 -8.15 16.05
CA VAL A 147 0.45 -7.36 15.78
C VAL A 147 1.45 -8.19 14.97
N VAL A 148 1.70 -7.81 13.73
CA VAL A 148 2.66 -8.46 12.83
C VAL A 148 3.96 -7.67 12.82
N LYS A 149 5.08 -8.32 13.11
CA LYS A 149 6.41 -7.71 13.13
C LYS A 149 7.34 -8.42 12.15
N ASN A 150 8.24 -7.68 11.55
CA ASN A 150 9.35 -8.27 10.80
C ASN A 150 10.44 -8.68 11.80
N ILE A 151 10.92 -9.93 11.71
CA ILE A 151 12.08 -10.40 12.48
C ILE A 151 13.27 -10.24 11.54
N GLN A 152 14.24 -9.41 11.94
CA GLN A 152 15.44 -9.15 11.17
C GLN A 152 16.67 -9.39 12.06
N GLU A 153 17.57 -10.26 11.62
CA GLU A 153 18.91 -10.39 12.20
C GLU A 153 19.86 -9.45 11.45
N LEU A 154 20.65 -8.68 12.21
CA LEU A 154 21.68 -7.81 11.66
C LEU A 154 23.02 -8.54 11.76
N GLN A 155 23.65 -8.79 10.61
CA GLN A 155 25.05 -9.16 10.56
C GLN A 155 25.90 -7.88 10.59
N ILE A 156 26.82 -7.79 11.57
CA ILE A 156 27.69 -6.63 11.75
C ILE A 156 29.13 -7.08 11.62
N ASP A 157 29.78 -6.64 10.57
CA ASP A 157 31.20 -6.89 10.32
C ASP A 157 32.00 -5.62 10.56
N LYS A 158 33.21 -5.76 11.11
CA LYS A 158 34.15 -4.64 11.25
C LYS A 158 34.77 -4.33 9.90
N ILE A 159 34.83 -3.04 9.56
CA ILE A 159 35.56 -2.57 8.40
C ILE A 159 37.06 -2.67 8.72
N GLU A 160 37.79 -3.53 8.02
CA GLU A 160 39.25 -3.55 8.02
C GLU A 160 39.76 -2.34 7.23
N ARG A 161 40.32 -1.37 7.95
CA ARG A 161 40.92 -0.16 7.32
C ARG A 161 42.39 -0.43 7.04
N GLY A 162 42.72 -0.72 5.78
CA GLY A 162 44.09 -0.66 5.29
C GLY A 162 44.61 0.78 5.17
N SER A 163 45.93 0.99 5.34
CA SER A 163 46.58 2.28 5.06
C SER A 163 46.54 2.55 3.55
N TYR A 164 45.92 3.66 3.15
CA TYR A 164 46.00 4.15 1.76
C TYR A 164 47.37 4.83 1.58
N SER A 165 48.29 4.21 0.82
CA SER A 165 49.50 4.87 0.33
C SER A 165 49.15 5.50 -1.01
N ALA A 166 49.03 6.83 -1.07
CA ALA A 166 48.96 7.56 -2.32
C ALA A 166 50.30 7.44 -3.05
N HIS A 167 50.31 6.88 -4.25
CA HIS A 167 51.42 6.95 -5.20
C HIS A 167 51.25 8.17 -6.06
#